data_c6029cf3fceb0dd880f9b18d4f19863d
#
_entry.id   c6029cf3fceb0dd880f9b18d4f19863d
#
_cell.length_a   1.000
_cell.length_b   1.000
_cell.length_c   1.000
_cell.angle_alpha   90.00
_cell.angle_beta   90.00
_cell.angle_gamma   90.00
#
_symmetry.space_group_name_H-M   'P 1'
#
loop_
_entity.id
_entity.type
_entity.pdbx_description
1 polymer ?
#
loop_
_entity_poly.entity_id
_entity_poly.type
_entity_poly.pdbx_seq_one_letter_code
_entity_poly.pdbx_strand_id
1 'polypeptide(L)'
;MTSLQTPDLPPAALTSSDLEPLLKAFNDVTARLTSTHESLQREVAQLKQELSDANQQVQRSRHLAMLGEMAAGIAHEVRNPLGSILLYARQLQEDLADRPAQATTATKIASAVSRLDAIVRDVLTFSRETRISEGRLCAGEVLSSAAEAARGSGPEWDSLTFTGPGPDADRLAIKGDAGLLHQALVNVIRNAAEAMHASASAAHPRQIILAARKRRVAASSANNTPASPSRRDMIALTIRDFGPGITPDIASRMFNPFFTTRAAGTGLGLAIVHRIIDAHNGQVTVSNVTPKDGPGAIVEILLPTA
;
A
#
# COMPACT_ATOMS: atom_id res chain seq x y z
N MET A 1 17.74 6.05 94.64
CA MET A 1 17.53 4.85 93.80
C MET A 1 16.01 4.76 93.55
N THR A 2 15.58 5.30 92.42
CA THR A 2 14.16 5.34 92.07
C THR A 2 14.00 4.31 90.93
N SER A 3 13.30 3.22 91.20
CA SER A 3 13.00 2.16 90.29
C SER A 3 11.96 2.63 89.26
N LEU A 4 12.31 2.67 87.98
CA LEU A 4 11.39 2.83 86.86
C LEU A 4 10.60 1.54 86.72
N GLN A 5 9.30 1.57 87.05
CA GLN A 5 8.37 0.54 86.68
C GLN A 5 7.99 0.68 85.24
N THR A 6 8.34 -0.30 84.41
CA THR A 6 7.82 -0.46 83.06
C THR A 6 6.36 -0.87 83.15
N PRO A 7 5.45 -0.21 82.42
CA PRO A 7 4.07 -0.66 82.32
C PRO A 7 4.00 -1.95 81.53
N ASP A 8 3.49 -2.98 82.16
CA ASP A 8 3.15 -4.27 81.62
C ASP A 8 1.90 -4.08 80.73
N LEU A 9 2.10 -3.93 79.43
CA LEU A 9 1.00 -3.93 78.45
C LEU A 9 0.65 -5.40 78.17
N PRO A 10 -0.60 -5.81 78.43
CA PRO A 10 -1.02 -7.17 78.12
C PRO A 10 -0.90 -7.37 76.60
N PRO A 11 -0.44 -8.57 76.13
CA PRO A 11 -0.43 -8.88 74.72
C PRO A 11 -1.88 -8.81 74.23
N ALA A 12 -2.16 -7.85 73.33
CA ALA A 12 -3.46 -7.76 72.68
C ALA A 12 -3.64 -9.03 71.87
N ALA A 13 -4.35 -10.00 72.38
CA ALA A 13 -4.76 -11.20 71.70
C ALA A 13 -5.69 -10.75 70.56
N LEU A 14 -5.19 -10.78 69.28
CA LEU A 14 -6.01 -10.57 68.11
C LEU A 14 -7.18 -11.52 68.13
N THR A 15 -8.38 -10.99 68.23
CA THR A 15 -9.60 -11.79 68.24
C THR A 15 -9.89 -12.30 66.88
N SER A 16 -10.57 -13.43 66.76
CA SER A 16 -10.98 -14.00 65.44
C SER A 16 -11.75 -12.99 64.58
N SER A 17 -12.40 -12.00 65.23
CA SER A 17 -13.12 -10.91 64.61
C SER A 17 -12.20 -9.86 63.91
N ASP A 18 -10.96 -9.70 64.42
CA ASP A 18 -10.00 -8.73 63.89
C ASP A 18 -9.19 -9.30 62.69
N LEU A 19 -9.12 -10.63 62.58
CA LEU A 19 -8.44 -11.34 61.52
C LEU A 19 -9.22 -11.33 60.20
N GLU A 20 -10.53 -11.37 60.23
CA GLU A 20 -11.39 -11.45 59.04
C GLU A 20 -11.28 -10.21 58.12
N PRO A 21 -11.34 -8.95 58.63
CA PRO A 21 -11.11 -7.77 57.79
C PRO A 21 -9.67 -7.66 57.28
N LEU A 22 -8.66 -8.15 58.00
CA LEU A 22 -7.26 -8.18 57.54
C LEU A 22 -7.06 -9.18 56.40
N LEU A 23 -7.64 -10.38 56.51
CA LEU A 23 -7.62 -11.37 55.45
C LEU A 23 -8.33 -10.87 54.17
N LYS A 24 -9.46 -10.19 54.35
CA LYS A 24 -10.18 -9.59 53.21
C LYS A 24 -9.36 -8.49 52.55
N ALA A 25 -8.75 -7.59 53.32
CA ALA A 25 -7.89 -6.55 52.81
C ALA A 25 -6.64 -7.12 52.08
N PHE A 26 -6.04 -8.17 52.63
CA PHE A 26 -4.92 -8.88 52.01
C PHE A 26 -5.33 -9.51 50.68
N ASN A 27 -6.46 -10.21 50.62
CA ASN A 27 -6.98 -10.80 49.40
C ASN A 27 -7.30 -9.75 48.32
N ASP A 28 -7.91 -8.62 48.73
CA ASP A 28 -8.21 -7.51 47.79
C ASP A 28 -6.93 -6.88 47.24
N VAL A 29 -5.90 -6.66 48.04
CA VAL A 29 -4.60 -6.15 47.60
C VAL A 29 -3.93 -7.14 46.66
N THR A 30 -3.93 -8.43 47.03
CA THR A 30 -3.33 -9.50 46.19
C THR A 30 -4.05 -9.59 44.84
N ALA A 31 -5.38 -9.57 44.83
CA ALA A 31 -6.15 -9.58 43.58
C ALA A 31 -5.87 -8.38 42.69
N ARG A 32 -5.77 -7.17 43.27
CA ARG A 32 -5.38 -5.95 42.51
C ARG A 32 -3.97 -6.05 41.96
N LEU A 33 -3.04 -6.56 42.77
CA LEU A 33 -1.64 -6.72 42.37
C LEU A 33 -1.50 -7.71 41.20
N THR A 34 -2.20 -8.85 41.28
CA THR A 34 -2.24 -9.85 40.20
C THR A 34 -2.86 -9.26 38.93
N SER A 35 -3.99 -8.58 39.03
CA SER A 35 -4.66 -7.94 37.92
C SER A 35 -3.77 -6.87 37.24
N THR A 36 -3.10 -6.04 38.06
CA THR A 36 -2.17 -5.01 37.55
C THR A 36 -0.96 -5.66 36.88
N HIS A 37 -0.42 -6.72 37.46
CA HIS A 37 0.71 -7.47 36.90
C HIS A 37 0.36 -8.08 35.55
N GLU A 38 -0.80 -8.73 35.41
CA GLU A 38 -1.28 -9.29 34.15
C GLU A 38 -1.55 -8.23 33.08
N SER A 39 -2.05 -7.05 33.49
CA SER A 39 -2.24 -5.91 32.58
C SER A 39 -0.91 -5.39 32.06
N LEU A 40 0.07 -5.19 32.95
CA LEU A 40 1.42 -4.77 32.60
C LEU A 40 2.12 -5.79 31.69
N GLN A 41 1.98 -7.08 31.95
CA GLN A 41 2.56 -8.12 31.07
C GLN A 41 1.96 -8.07 29.66
N ARG A 42 0.64 -7.85 29.55
CA ARG A 42 -0.02 -7.70 28.23
C ARG A 42 0.48 -6.46 27.50
N GLU A 43 0.59 -5.33 28.20
CA GLU A 43 1.09 -4.07 27.63
C GLU A 43 2.55 -4.19 27.18
N VAL A 44 3.42 -4.83 27.98
CA VAL A 44 4.81 -5.11 27.63
C VAL A 44 4.91 -6.03 26.40
N ALA A 45 4.05 -7.06 26.29
CA ALA A 45 4.02 -7.94 25.13
C ALA A 45 3.58 -7.18 23.88
N GLN A 46 2.56 -6.33 23.98
CA GLN A 46 2.09 -5.50 22.89
C GLN A 46 3.17 -4.50 22.43
N LEU A 47 3.79 -3.77 23.37
CA LEU A 47 4.86 -2.81 23.05
C LEU A 47 6.07 -3.48 22.41
N LYS A 48 6.44 -4.70 22.86
CA LYS A 48 7.51 -5.48 22.23
C LYS A 48 7.17 -5.85 20.78
N GLN A 49 5.92 -6.21 20.52
CA GLN A 49 5.48 -6.52 19.16
C GLN A 49 5.51 -5.26 18.27
N GLU A 50 4.94 -4.15 18.76
CA GLU A 50 4.97 -2.86 18.04
C GLU A 50 6.40 -2.39 17.75
N LEU A 51 7.32 -2.54 18.73
CA LEU A 51 8.74 -2.21 18.55
C LEU A 51 9.41 -3.13 17.52
N SER A 52 9.09 -4.43 17.53
CA SER A 52 9.62 -5.38 16.54
C SER A 52 9.16 -5.01 15.14
N ASP A 53 7.87 -4.70 14.97
CA ASP A 53 7.28 -4.33 13.70
C ASP A 53 7.86 -3.00 13.18
N ALA A 54 7.99 -2.00 14.06
CA ALA A 54 8.63 -0.73 13.74
C ALA A 54 10.09 -0.89 13.33
N ASN A 55 10.87 -1.72 14.06
CA ASN A 55 12.26 -2.00 13.71
C ASN A 55 12.39 -2.72 12.36
N GLN A 56 11.50 -3.69 12.07
CA GLN A 56 11.47 -4.34 10.76
C GLN A 56 11.16 -3.34 9.64
N GLN A 57 10.25 -2.41 9.87
CA GLN A 57 9.92 -1.37 8.91
C GLN A 57 11.08 -0.41 8.67
N VAL A 58 11.79 0.01 9.72
CA VAL A 58 13.00 0.83 9.62
C VAL A 58 14.11 0.10 8.88
N GLN A 59 14.34 -1.18 9.17
CA GLN A 59 15.36 -1.99 8.48
C GLN A 59 15.01 -2.15 6.98
N ARG A 60 13.75 -2.42 6.66
CA ARG A 60 13.28 -2.47 5.25
C ARG A 60 13.49 -1.13 4.56
N SER A 61 13.13 -0.02 5.21
CA SER A 61 13.31 1.33 4.67
C SER A 61 14.80 1.66 4.42
N ARG A 62 15.68 1.31 5.36
CA ARG A 62 17.14 1.51 5.19
C ARG A 62 17.72 0.67 4.04
N HIS A 63 17.32 -0.59 3.92
CA HIS A 63 17.75 -1.45 2.80
C HIS A 63 17.32 -0.88 1.45
N LEU A 64 16.10 -0.35 1.40
CA LEU A 64 15.55 0.27 0.20
C LEU A 64 16.24 1.60 -0.14
N ALA A 65 16.60 2.41 0.86
CA ALA A 65 17.36 3.64 0.67
C ALA A 65 18.78 3.37 0.13
N MET A 66 19.47 2.37 0.67
CA MET A 66 20.78 1.95 0.15
C MET A 66 20.71 1.42 -1.29
N LEU A 67 19.71 0.60 -1.58
CA LEU A 67 19.43 0.15 -2.96
C LEU A 67 19.16 1.34 -3.89
N GLY A 68 18.53 2.39 -3.37
CA GLY A 68 18.21 3.60 -4.09
C GLY A 68 19.39 4.42 -4.52
N GLU A 69 20.29 4.64 -3.61
CA GLU A 69 21.49 5.42 -3.87
C GLU A 69 22.40 4.71 -4.89
N MET A 70 22.58 3.39 -4.74
CA MET A 70 23.32 2.57 -5.70
C MET A 70 22.59 2.47 -7.05
N ALA A 71 21.27 2.29 -7.04
CA ALA A 71 20.47 2.18 -8.24
C ALA A 71 20.46 3.46 -9.08
N ALA A 72 20.55 4.64 -8.48
CA ALA A 72 20.58 5.90 -9.20
C ALA A 72 21.85 6.05 -10.07
N GLY A 73 23.01 5.65 -9.56
CA GLY A 73 24.27 5.62 -10.32
C GLY A 73 24.24 4.57 -11.44
N ILE A 74 23.90 3.33 -11.06
CA ILE A 74 23.86 2.19 -11.99
C ILE A 74 22.80 2.38 -13.07
N ALA A 75 21.68 2.98 -12.75
CA ALA A 75 20.60 3.15 -13.73
C ALA A 75 20.93 4.07 -14.89
N HIS A 76 21.73 5.12 -14.67
CA HIS A 76 22.24 5.93 -15.78
C HIS A 76 23.21 5.15 -16.65
N GLU A 77 24.08 4.35 -16.04
CA GLU A 77 25.04 3.52 -16.76
C GLU A 77 24.37 2.35 -17.52
N VAL A 78 23.27 1.80 -16.99
CA VAL A 78 22.49 0.74 -17.65
C VAL A 78 21.59 1.32 -18.74
N ARG A 79 20.99 2.50 -18.53
CA ARG A 79 20.11 3.13 -19.53
C ARG A 79 20.83 3.51 -20.82
N ASN A 80 22.10 3.94 -20.73
CA ASN A 80 22.89 4.33 -21.88
C ASN A 80 23.04 3.18 -22.89
N PRO A 81 23.57 1.98 -22.53
CA PRO A 81 23.66 0.87 -23.46
C PRO A 81 22.27 0.37 -23.92
N LEU A 82 21.26 0.39 -23.03
CA LEU A 82 19.89 0.02 -23.43
C LEU A 82 19.34 0.96 -24.50
N GLY A 83 19.58 2.27 -24.38
CA GLY A 83 19.20 3.26 -25.38
C GLY A 83 19.84 2.99 -26.74
N SER A 84 21.14 2.66 -26.75
CA SER A 84 21.85 2.30 -27.99
C SER A 84 21.30 1.03 -28.62
N ILE A 85 21.06 -0.03 -27.82
CA ILE A 85 20.48 -1.29 -28.32
C ILE A 85 19.08 -1.05 -28.89
N LEU A 86 18.25 -0.22 -28.22
CA LEU A 86 16.91 0.13 -28.71
C LEU A 86 16.98 0.87 -30.04
N LEU A 87 17.92 1.80 -30.19
CA LEU A 87 18.14 2.54 -31.45
C LEU A 87 18.51 1.58 -32.59
N TYR A 88 19.49 0.69 -32.36
CA TYR A 88 19.90 -0.30 -33.35
C TYR A 88 18.77 -1.29 -33.70
N ALA A 89 17.99 -1.72 -32.71
CA ALA A 89 16.86 -2.61 -32.96
C ALA A 89 15.77 -1.94 -33.81
N ARG A 90 15.51 -0.64 -33.64
CA ARG A 90 14.58 0.13 -34.47
C ARG A 90 15.11 0.33 -35.88
N GLN A 91 16.38 0.65 -36.02
CA GLN A 91 17.02 0.76 -37.34
C GLN A 91 16.96 -0.57 -38.11
N LEU A 92 17.23 -1.70 -37.40
CA LEU A 92 17.06 -3.03 -38.00
C LEU A 92 15.61 -3.33 -38.42
N GLN A 93 14.61 -2.82 -37.71
CA GLN A 93 13.21 -2.95 -38.12
C GLN A 93 12.92 -2.22 -39.41
N GLU A 94 13.49 -1.02 -39.58
CA GLU A 94 13.36 -0.23 -40.83
C GLU A 94 14.11 -0.87 -41.97
N ASP A 95 15.36 -1.28 -41.75
CA ASP A 95 16.23 -1.90 -42.80
C ASP A 95 15.74 -3.27 -43.25
N LEU A 96 14.96 -3.98 -42.42
CA LEU A 96 14.46 -5.33 -42.72
C LEU A 96 12.94 -5.34 -42.99
N ALA A 97 12.35 -4.21 -43.35
CA ALA A 97 10.91 -4.10 -43.65
C ALA A 97 10.44 -5.07 -44.74
N ASP A 98 11.31 -5.41 -45.68
CA ASP A 98 11.09 -6.38 -46.74
C ASP A 98 11.26 -7.86 -46.30
N ARG A 99 11.73 -8.10 -45.08
CA ARG A 99 12.04 -9.42 -44.50
C ARG A 99 11.28 -9.67 -43.21
N PRO A 100 10.00 -10.07 -43.23
CA PRO A 100 9.10 -10.06 -42.11
C PRO A 100 9.56 -10.92 -40.91
N ALA A 101 10.27 -12.02 -41.16
CA ALA A 101 10.79 -12.88 -40.10
C ALA A 101 11.91 -12.19 -39.27
N GLN A 102 12.82 -11.48 -39.97
CA GLN A 102 13.91 -10.73 -39.35
C GLN A 102 13.39 -9.46 -38.69
N ALA A 103 12.48 -8.72 -39.30
CA ALA A 103 11.80 -7.56 -38.72
C ALA A 103 11.07 -7.93 -37.42
N THR A 104 10.42 -9.11 -37.40
CA THR A 104 9.80 -9.63 -36.17
C THR A 104 10.82 -9.87 -35.06
N THR A 105 12.02 -10.35 -35.40
CA THR A 105 13.09 -10.56 -34.40
C THR A 105 13.60 -9.23 -33.85
N ALA A 106 13.81 -8.22 -34.72
CA ALA A 106 14.18 -6.87 -34.30
C ALA A 106 13.11 -6.24 -33.36
N THR A 107 11.82 -6.45 -33.68
CA THR A 107 10.69 -6.03 -32.80
C THR A 107 10.76 -6.69 -31.44
N LYS A 108 11.07 -7.98 -31.37
CA LYS A 108 11.23 -8.69 -30.08
C LYS A 108 12.39 -8.14 -29.24
N ILE A 109 13.52 -7.80 -29.89
CA ILE A 109 14.67 -7.17 -29.25
C ILE A 109 14.27 -5.79 -28.69
N ALA A 110 13.66 -4.92 -29.49
CA ALA A 110 13.20 -3.61 -29.08
C ALA A 110 12.23 -3.70 -27.89
N SER A 111 11.29 -4.64 -27.91
CA SER A 111 10.37 -4.90 -26.81
C SER A 111 11.07 -5.38 -25.54
N ALA A 112 12.08 -6.24 -25.66
CA ALA A 112 12.85 -6.72 -24.50
C ALA A 112 13.64 -5.59 -23.84
N VAL A 113 14.29 -4.74 -24.67
CA VAL A 113 15.04 -3.56 -24.18
C VAL A 113 14.11 -2.55 -23.50
N SER A 114 12.94 -2.28 -24.10
CA SER A 114 11.94 -1.38 -23.48
C SER A 114 11.44 -1.90 -22.13
N ARG A 115 11.28 -3.22 -21.98
CA ARG A 115 10.94 -3.83 -20.67
C ARG A 115 12.06 -3.66 -19.66
N LEU A 116 13.33 -3.84 -20.04
CA LEU A 116 14.47 -3.62 -19.15
C LEU A 116 14.56 -2.16 -18.69
N ASP A 117 14.36 -1.20 -19.60
CA ASP A 117 14.32 0.23 -19.23
C ASP A 117 13.16 0.56 -18.27
N ALA A 118 11.99 -0.09 -18.43
CA ALA A 118 10.89 0.04 -17.49
C ALA A 118 11.27 -0.51 -16.09
N ILE A 119 11.93 -1.67 -16.02
CA ILE A 119 12.44 -2.24 -14.75
C ILE A 119 13.39 -1.27 -14.05
N VAL A 120 14.35 -0.71 -14.78
CA VAL A 120 15.31 0.26 -14.25
C VAL A 120 14.59 1.51 -13.71
N ARG A 121 13.58 2.02 -14.44
CA ARG A 121 12.76 3.14 -13.98
C ARG A 121 11.97 2.80 -12.71
N ASP A 122 11.36 1.63 -12.64
CA ASP A 122 10.61 1.18 -11.48
C ASP A 122 11.51 1.09 -10.23
N VAL A 123 12.71 0.51 -10.37
CA VAL A 123 13.69 0.43 -9.28
C VAL A 123 14.11 1.83 -8.82
N LEU A 124 14.40 2.75 -9.74
CA LEU A 124 14.74 4.13 -9.41
C LEU A 124 13.61 4.86 -8.70
N THR A 125 12.38 4.71 -9.19
CA THR A 125 11.20 5.35 -8.59
C THR A 125 10.96 4.79 -7.20
N PHE A 126 11.10 3.47 -7.05
CA PHE A 126 10.93 2.80 -5.77
C PHE A 126 12.02 3.18 -4.76
N SER A 127 13.21 3.55 -5.19
CA SER A 127 14.36 3.84 -4.32
C SER A 127 14.46 5.30 -3.88
N ARG A 128 13.90 6.24 -4.64
CA ARG A 128 13.96 7.68 -4.32
C ARG A 128 13.04 8.03 -3.15
N GLU A 129 13.49 8.94 -2.28
CA GLU A 129 12.60 9.59 -1.31
C GLU A 129 11.44 10.27 -2.06
N THR A 130 10.21 9.94 -1.67
CA THR A 130 9.02 10.54 -2.26
C THR A 130 8.82 11.93 -1.65
N ARG A 131 9.40 12.95 -2.27
CA ARG A 131 9.11 14.36 -1.91
C ARG A 131 7.84 14.77 -2.64
N ILE A 132 6.80 15.08 -1.87
CA ILE A 132 5.50 15.48 -2.41
C ILE A 132 5.48 16.99 -2.62
N SER A 133 5.15 17.42 -3.83
CA SER A 133 4.75 18.78 -4.13
C SER A 133 3.22 18.86 -4.06
N GLU A 134 2.70 19.14 -2.85
CA GLU A 134 1.25 19.16 -2.63
C GLU A 134 0.57 20.29 -3.38
N GLY A 135 -0.41 19.94 -4.20
CA GLY A 135 -1.31 20.84 -4.90
C GLY A 135 -2.77 20.43 -4.70
N ARG A 136 -3.69 21.31 -5.09
CA ARG A 136 -5.11 20.99 -5.20
C ARG A 136 -5.38 20.43 -6.58
N LEU A 137 -5.92 19.21 -6.66
CA LEU A 137 -6.14 18.47 -7.89
C LEU A 137 -7.61 18.08 -8.01
N CYS A 138 -8.13 18.04 -9.24
CA CYS A 138 -9.45 17.50 -9.56
C CYS A 138 -9.37 15.97 -9.68
N ALA A 139 -10.19 15.25 -8.91
CA ALA A 139 -10.18 13.79 -8.91
C ALA A 139 -10.56 13.18 -10.28
N GLY A 140 -11.49 13.80 -10.99
CA GLY A 140 -11.90 13.41 -12.33
C GLY A 140 -10.79 13.56 -13.36
N GLU A 141 -10.10 14.71 -13.36
CA GLU A 141 -8.97 14.96 -14.27
C GLU A 141 -7.82 13.98 -14.07
N VAL A 142 -7.45 13.71 -12.80
CA VAL A 142 -6.35 12.79 -12.49
C VAL A 142 -6.68 11.36 -12.94
N LEU A 143 -7.93 10.90 -12.74
CA LEU A 143 -8.39 9.59 -13.22
C LEU A 143 -8.42 9.51 -14.74
N SER A 144 -8.96 10.52 -15.41
CA SER A 144 -9.08 10.56 -16.87
C SER A 144 -7.70 10.60 -17.53
N SER A 145 -6.80 11.46 -17.04
CA SER A 145 -5.43 11.56 -17.53
C SER A 145 -4.65 10.26 -17.36
N ALA A 146 -4.82 9.57 -16.22
CA ALA A 146 -4.20 8.27 -15.99
C ALA A 146 -4.76 7.18 -16.93
N ALA A 147 -6.06 7.19 -17.20
CA ALA A 147 -6.67 6.27 -18.15
C ALA A 147 -6.19 6.49 -19.59
N GLU A 148 -6.03 7.74 -20.00
CA GLU A 148 -5.48 8.09 -21.32
C GLU A 148 -4.02 7.67 -21.45
N ALA A 149 -3.20 7.94 -20.43
CA ALA A 149 -1.79 7.55 -20.44
C ALA A 149 -1.58 6.04 -20.40
N ALA A 150 -2.48 5.30 -19.76
CA ALA A 150 -2.45 3.86 -19.73
C ALA A 150 -2.79 3.25 -21.11
N ARG A 151 -3.63 3.90 -21.90
CA ARG A 151 -3.97 3.44 -23.26
C ARG A 151 -2.73 3.53 -24.16
N GLY A 152 -2.34 2.45 -24.79
CA GLY A 152 -1.47 2.59 -25.93
C GLY A 152 -0.20 1.78 -25.96
N SER A 153 -0.07 0.70 -25.20
CA SER A 153 1.18 -0.06 -25.16
C SER A 153 1.02 -1.57 -25.13
N GLY A 154 0.27 -2.16 -26.06
CA GLY A 154 0.24 -3.61 -26.21
C GLY A 154 -1.12 -4.22 -26.53
N PRO A 155 -1.17 -5.51 -26.88
CA PRO A 155 -2.41 -6.21 -27.24
C PRO A 155 -3.41 -6.31 -26.09
N GLU A 156 -2.97 -6.10 -24.83
CA GLU A 156 -3.84 -6.03 -23.67
C GLU A 156 -4.84 -4.88 -23.73
N TRP A 157 -4.55 -3.83 -24.50
CA TRP A 157 -5.37 -2.64 -24.68
C TRP A 157 -6.39 -2.75 -25.82
N ASP A 158 -6.20 -3.75 -26.71
CA ASP A 158 -7.14 -3.99 -27.79
C ASP A 158 -8.50 -4.36 -27.22
N SER A 159 -9.54 -3.69 -27.69
CA SER A 159 -10.94 -3.88 -27.21
C SER A 159 -11.22 -3.52 -25.73
N LEU A 160 -10.26 -2.90 -25.01
CA LEU A 160 -10.49 -2.42 -23.64
C LEU A 160 -11.30 -1.13 -23.65
N THR A 161 -12.40 -1.11 -22.95
CA THR A 161 -13.26 0.07 -22.78
C THR A 161 -13.09 0.67 -21.38
N PHE A 162 -13.18 2.01 -21.29
CA PHE A 162 -13.16 2.73 -20.03
C PHE A 162 -14.51 3.39 -19.81
N THR A 163 -15.05 3.26 -18.60
CA THR A 163 -16.26 3.93 -18.17
C THR A 163 -16.01 4.81 -16.97
N GLY A 164 -16.43 6.07 -17.01
CA GLY A 164 -16.16 7.07 -15.99
C GLY A 164 -14.85 7.84 -16.22
N PRO A 165 -14.42 8.67 -15.26
CA PRO A 165 -15.20 9.03 -14.08
C PRO A 165 -16.46 9.82 -14.44
N GLY A 166 -17.53 9.72 -13.62
CA GLY A 166 -18.74 10.51 -13.85
C GLY A 166 -18.56 12.00 -13.53
N PRO A 167 -19.50 12.86 -13.92
CA PRO A 167 -19.38 14.33 -13.79
C PRO A 167 -19.25 14.82 -12.33
N ASP A 168 -19.65 14.02 -11.36
CA ASP A 168 -19.48 14.35 -9.94
C ASP A 168 -18.01 14.26 -9.50
N ALA A 169 -17.18 13.49 -10.19
CA ALA A 169 -15.76 13.37 -9.89
C ALA A 169 -15.00 14.69 -10.11
N ASP A 170 -15.45 15.52 -11.06
CA ASP A 170 -14.83 16.82 -11.37
C ASP A 170 -15.02 17.85 -10.27
N ARG A 171 -16.01 17.63 -9.39
CA ARG A 171 -16.28 18.49 -8.23
C ARG A 171 -15.48 18.10 -7.00
N LEU A 172 -14.81 16.95 -7.04
CA LEU A 172 -14.05 16.41 -5.92
C LEU A 172 -12.60 16.86 -6.00
N ALA A 173 -12.17 17.62 -4.99
CA ALA A 173 -10.80 18.10 -4.89
C ALA A 173 -10.00 17.22 -3.92
N ILE A 174 -8.85 16.73 -4.37
CA ILE A 174 -7.87 15.98 -3.59
C ILE A 174 -6.60 16.80 -3.39
N LYS A 175 -5.94 16.58 -2.27
CA LYS A 175 -4.65 17.19 -1.96
C LYS A 175 -3.54 16.21 -2.31
N GLY A 176 -2.59 16.60 -3.17
CA GLY A 176 -1.50 15.70 -3.54
C GLY A 176 -0.61 16.22 -4.66
N ASP A 177 0.36 15.39 -5.04
CA ASP A 177 1.27 15.60 -6.16
C ASP A 177 0.70 14.96 -7.43
N ALA A 178 0.46 15.79 -8.45
CA ALA A 178 -0.18 15.35 -9.70
C ALA A 178 0.63 14.25 -10.41
N GLY A 179 1.96 14.37 -10.46
CA GLY A 179 2.83 13.41 -11.15
C GLY A 179 2.87 12.06 -10.45
N LEU A 180 2.99 12.06 -9.13
CA LEU A 180 3.03 10.85 -8.34
C LEU A 180 1.68 10.13 -8.33
N LEU A 181 0.57 10.86 -8.15
CA LEU A 181 -0.76 10.26 -8.19
C LEU A 181 -1.10 9.71 -9.57
N HIS A 182 -0.74 10.43 -10.64
CA HIS A 182 -0.86 9.95 -12.00
C HIS A 182 -0.10 8.63 -12.20
N GLN A 183 1.16 8.55 -11.75
CA GLN A 183 1.97 7.33 -11.83
C GLN A 183 1.32 6.16 -11.06
N ALA A 184 0.81 6.40 -9.85
CA ALA A 184 0.15 5.37 -9.06
C ALA A 184 -1.10 4.83 -9.78
N LEU A 185 -1.94 5.71 -10.32
CA LEU A 185 -3.16 5.33 -11.04
C LEU A 185 -2.85 4.59 -12.34
N VAL A 186 -1.87 5.04 -13.13
CA VAL A 186 -1.42 4.32 -14.34
C VAL A 186 -0.97 2.91 -14.00
N ASN A 187 -0.22 2.71 -12.90
CA ASN A 187 0.21 1.39 -12.47
C ASN A 187 -0.98 0.49 -12.10
N VAL A 188 -1.99 1.02 -11.39
CA VAL A 188 -3.20 0.27 -11.05
C VAL A 188 -3.99 -0.11 -12.30
N ILE A 189 -4.23 0.84 -13.20
CA ILE A 189 -4.98 0.64 -14.44
C ILE A 189 -4.27 -0.39 -15.33
N ARG A 190 -2.95 -0.32 -15.43
CA ARG A 190 -2.16 -1.29 -16.20
C ARG A 190 -2.25 -2.69 -15.62
N ASN A 191 -2.18 -2.82 -14.30
CA ASN A 191 -2.37 -4.11 -13.64
C ASN A 191 -3.74 -4.71 -13.90
N ALA A 192 -4.81 -3.89 -13.90
CA ALA A 192 -6.16 -4.30 -14.21
C ALA A 192 -6.29 -4.80 -15.66
N ALA A 193 -5.75 -4.06 -16.63
CA ALA A 193 -5.76 -4.45 -18.04
C ALA A 193 -5.02 -5.78 -18.29
N GLU A 194 -3.83 -5.92 -17.72
CA GLU A 194 -3.01 -7.12 -17.83
C GLU A 194 -3.68 -8.35 -17.15
N ALA A 195 -4.37 -8.17 -16.02
CA ALA A 195 -5.11 -9.24 -15.36
C ALA A 195 -6.29 -9.74 -16.21
N MET A 196 -7.00 -8.85 -16.86
CA MET A 196 -8.07 -9.20 -17.81
C MET A 196 -7.55 -9.85 -19.09
N HIS A 197 -6.38 -9.43 -19.58
CA HIS A 197 -5.76 -10.05 -20.76
C HIS A 197 -5.30 -11.49 -20.49
N ALA A 198 -4.67 -11.73 -19.34
CA ALA A 198 -4.20 -13.06 -18.95
C ALA A 198 -5.35 -14.06 -18.72
N SER A 199 -6.53 -13.59 -18.40
CA SER A 199 -7.72 -14.37 -18.07
C SER A 199 -8.68 -14.55 -19.24
N ALA A 200 -8.27 -14.25 -20.47
CA ALA A 200 -9.11 -14.12 -21.69
C ALA A 200 -10.23 -15.15 -21.82
N SER A 201 -11.25 -15.04 -20.98
CA SER A 201 -12.55 -15.70 -21.12
C SER A 201 -13.46 -14.76 -21.92
N ALA A 202 -13.98 -15.23 -23.04
CA ALA A 202 -14.93 -14.47 -23.87
C ALA A 202 -16.24 -14.11 -23.13
N ALA A 203 -16.41 -14.58 -21.91
CA ALA A 203 -17.61 -14.41 -21.09
C ALA A 203 -17.64 -13.09 -20.30
N HIS A 204 -16.54 -12.35 -20.22
CA HIS A 204 -16.48 -11.14 -19.37
C HIS A 204 -16.16 -9.89 -20.17
N PRO A 205 -16.80 -8.73 -19.83
CA PRO A 205 -16.53 -7.49 -20.53
C PRO A 205 -15.09 -7.05 -20.30
N ARG A 206 -14.38 -6.66 -21.35
CA ARG A 206 -13.07 -6.02 -21.25
C ARG A 206 -13.25 -4.54 -20.96
N GLN A 207 -13.55 -4.25 -19.70
CA GLN A 207 -13.91 -2.91 -19.24
C GLN A 207 -13.21 -2.57 -17.94
N ILE A 208 -12.79 -1.32 -17.81
CA ILE A 208 -12.34 -0.72 -16.54
C ILE A 208 -13.30 0.39 -16.18
N ILE A 209 -13.85 0.32 -14.97
CA ILE A 209 -14.74 1.35 -14.43
C ILE A 209 -13.94 2.22 -13.46
N LEU A 210 -13.97 3.52 -13.72
CA LEU A 210 -13.34 4.55 -12.90
C LEU A 210 -14.41 5.35 -12.18
N ALA A 211 -14.25 5.56 -10.87
CA ALA A 211 -15.16 6.38 -10.10
C ALA A 211 -14.42 7.16 -9.01
N ALA A 212 -14.97 8.32 -8.63
CA ALA A 212 -14.55 9.07 -7.47
C ALA A 212 -15.75 9.40 -6.61
N ARG A 213 -15.62 9.31 -5.28
CA ARG A 213 -16.69 9.63 -4.34
C ARG A 213 -16.15 10.16 -3.03
N LYS A 214 -16.92 11.01 -2.36
CA LYS A 214 -16.61 11.43 -0.99
C LYS A 214 -16.91 10.30 -0.01
N ARG A 215 -15.99 10.04 0.92
CA ARG A 215 -16.12 8.99 1.94
C ARG A 215 -15.68 9.54 3.31
N ARG A 216 -16.45 9.23 4.34
CA ARG A 216 -16.08 9.53 5.72
C ARG A 216 -15.43 8.31 6.35
N VAL A 217 -14.17 8.45 6.75
CA VAL A 217 -13.40 7.39 7.38
C VAL A 217 -13.16 7.75 8.84
N ALA A 218 -13.24 6.76 9.74
CA ALA A 218 -12.84 6.95 11.12
C ALA A 218 -11.37 7.35 11.16
N ALA A 219 -11.02 8.45 11.82
CA ALA A 219 -9.64 8.82 12.00
C ALA A 219 -8.97 7.77 12.88
N SER A 220 -7.99 7.04 12.36
CA SER A 220 -7.11 6.20 13.16
C SER A 220 -6.28 7.14 14.04
N SER A 221 -6.59 7.19 15.33
CA SER A 221 -5.78 7.92 16.30
C SER A 221 -4.54 7.09 16.58
N ALA A 222 -3.39 7.53 16.10
CA ALA A 222 -2.08 6.96 16.47
C ALA A 222 -1.73 7.25 17.95
N ASN A 223 -2.53 8.09 18.64
CA ASN A 223 -2.39 8.38 20.06
C ASN A 223 -3.64 7.89 20.78
N ASN A 224 -3.44 7.00 21.70
CA ASN A 224 -4.42 6.31 22.57
C ASN A 224 -5.17 7.25 23.54
N THR A 225 -5.62 8.42 23.08
CA THR A 225 -6.48 9.30 23.83
C THR A 225 -7.94 8.99 23.46
N PRO A 226 -8.84 8.70 24.42
CA PRO A 226 -10.26 8.48 24.15
C PRO A 226 -10.96 9.81 23.86
N ALA A 227 -10.59 10.44 22.74
CA ALA A 227 -11.34 11.54 22.18
C ALA A 227 -12.30 10.96 21.12
N SER A 228 -13.53 11.47 21.10
CA SER A 228 -14.60 11.09 20.17
C SER A 228 -14.09 10.72 18.78
N PRO A 229 -14.61 9.67 18.13
CA PRO A 229 -14.12 9.22 16.82
C PRO A 229 -14.29 10.36 15.81
N SER A 230 -13.23 11.13 15.63
CA SER A 230 -13.21 12.19 14.62
C SER A 230 -13.24 11.51 13.26
N ARG A 231 -14.28 11.75 12.48
CA ARG A 231 -14.35 11.28 11.09
C ARG A 231 -13.64 12.29 10.21
N ARG A 232 -12.75 11.80 9.35
CA ARG A 232 -12.11 12.62 8.31
C ARG A 232 -12.83 12.42 6.99
N ASP A 233 -13.06 13.51 6.27
CA ASP A 233 -13.54 13.46 4.91
C ASP A 233 -12.37 13.08 3.99
N MET A 234 -12.54 12.04 3.21
CA MET A 234 -11.58 11.52 2.23
C MET A 234 -12.27 11.40 0.88
N ILE A 235 -11.48 11.41 -0.18
CA ILE A 235 -11.97 11.08 -1.52
C ILE A 235 -11.50 9.67 -1.85
N ALA A 236 -12.45 8.80 -2.18
CA ALA A 236 -12.20 7.45 -2.66
C ALA A 236 -12.14 7.47 -4.19
N LEU A 237 -10.97 7.16 -4.74
CA LEU A 237 -10.77 6.86 -6.16
C LEU A 237 -10.88 5.34 -6.32
N THR A 238 -11.76 4.88 -7.19
CA THR A 238 -12.05 3.46 -7.38
C THR A 238 -11.75 3.05 -8.81
N ILE A 239 -10.96 1.99 -8.96
CA ILE A 239 -10.67 1.34 -10.23
C ILE A 239 -11.19 -0.09 -10.13
N ARG A 240 -12.19 -0.46 -10.94
CA ARG A 240 -12.75 -1.79 -11.01
C ARG A 240 -12.38 -2.44 -12.33
N ASP A 241 -11.89 -3.66 -12.29
CA ASP A 241 -11.70 -4.55 -13.43
C ASP A 241 -12.74 -5.69 -13.44
N PHE A 242 -12.77 -6.45 -14.53
CA PHE A 242 -13.56 -7.66 -14.72
C PHE A 242 -12.66 -8.89 -14.94
N GLY A 243 -11.48 -8.87 -14.33
CA GLY A 243 -10.53 -9.97 -14.35
C GLY A 243 -10.93 -11.16 -13.44
N PRO A 244 -9.99 -12.07 -13.18
CA PRO A 244 -10.23 -13.28 -12.39
C PRO A 244 -10.39 -13.00 -10.88
N GLY A 245 -10.19 -11.75 -10.45
CA GLY A 245 -10.10 -11.40 -9.04
C GLY A 245 -8.75 -11.76 -8.41
N ILE A 246 -8.69 -11.72 -7.08
CA ILE A 246 -7.47 -11.85 -6.30
C ILE A 246 -7.68 -12.91 -5.22
N THR A 247 -6.78 -13.90 -5.11
CA THR A 247 -6.83 -14.89 -4.03
C THR A 247 -6.34 -14.28 -2.71
N PRO A 248 -6.77 -14.80 -1.54
CA PRO A 248 -6.33 -14.29 -0.24
C PRO A 248 -4.80 -14.30 -0.05
N ASP A 249 -4.11 -15.30 -0.59
CA ASP A 249 -2.65 -15.39 -0.55
C ASP A 249 -2.00 -14.25 -1.34
N ILE A 250 -2.49 -13.95 -2.54
CA ILE A 250 -2.01 -12.82 -3.34
C ILE A 250 -2.34 -11.50 -2.64
N ALA A 251 -3.54 -11.33 -2.11
CA ALA A 251 -3.98 -10.09 -1.45
C ALA A 251 -3.08 -9.72 -0.25
N SER A 252 -2.61 -10.71 0.51
CA SER A 252 -1.72 -10.49 1.66
C SER A 252 -0.31 -10.05 1.29
N ARG A 253 0.15 -10.31 0.06
CA ARG A 253 1.54 -10.13 -0.39
C ARG A 253 1.69 -9.16 -1.56
N MET A 254 0.59 -8.78 -2.21
CA MET A 254 0.62 -8.02 -3.48
C MET A 254 1.29 -6.64 -3.41
N PHE A 255 1.38 -6.05 -2.23
CA PHE A 255 2.08 -4.79 -1.99
C PHE A 255 3.55 -4.99 -1.59
N ASN A 256 4.00 -6.24 -1.38
CA ASN A 256 5.40 -6.49 -1.07
C ASN A 256 6.27 -6.24 -2.32
N PRO A 257 7.40 -5.54 -2.18
CA PRO A 257 8.33 -5.33 -3.28
C PRO A 257 8.80 -6.66 -3.88
N PHE A 258 8.96 -6.70 -5.20
CA PHE A 258 9.38 -7.87 -5.99
C PHE A 258 8.40 -9.05 -5.97
N PHE A 259 7.25 -8.95 -5.32
CA PHE A 259 6.22 -9.96 -5.40
C PHE A 259 5.45 -9.84 -6.73
N THR A 260 5.45 -10.90 -7.51
CA THR A 260 4.73 -10.97 -8.78
C THR A 260 4.26 -12.40 -9.06
N THR A 261 3.09 -12.52 -9.65
CA THR A 261 2.55 -13.78 -10.18
C THR A 261 2.82 -13.93 -11.67
N ARG A 262 3.48 -12.95 -12.30
CA ARG A 262 3.71 -12.86 -13.75
C ARG A 262 5.16 -13.13 -14.06
N ALA A 263 5.43 -13.90 -15.14
CA ALA A 263 6.78 -14.23 -15.58
C ALA A 263 7.61 -12.99 -16.02
N ALA A 264 6.95 -11.94 -16.50
CA ALA A 264 7.60 -10.71 -16.98
C ALA A 264 7.36 -9.50 -16.06
N GLY A 265 6.75 -9.68 -14.89
CA GLY A 265 6.46 -8.59 -13.96
C GLY A 265 7.64 -8.25 -13.07
N THR A 266 7.86 -6.96 -12.80
CA THR A 266 8.90 -6.48 -11.86
C THR A 266 8.53 -6.73 -10.39
N GLY A 267 7.23 -6.85 -10.09
CA GLY A 267 6.70 -6.89 -8.73
C GLY A 267 6.87 -5.58 -7.95
N LEU A 268 7.22 -4.48 -8.64
CA LEU A 268 7.40 -3.17 -8.00
C LEU A 268 6.19 -2.24 -8.18
N GLY A 269 5.36 -2.44 -9.20
CA GLY A 269 4.28 -1.52 -9.53
C GLY A 269 3.32 -1.23 -8.37
N LEU A 270 2.80 -2.27 -7.69
CA LEU A 270 1.89 -2.09 -6.55
C LEU A 270 2.60 -1.60 -5.28
N ALA A 271 3.87 -1.97 -5.08
CA ALA A 271 4.68 -1.44 -3.99
C ALA A 271 4.93 0.08 -4.16
N ILE A 272 5.14 0.54 -5.40
CA ILE A 272 5.22 1.97 -5.75
C ILE A 272 3.88 2.66 -5.47
N VAL A 273 2.75 2.05 -5.85
CA VAL A 273 1.42 2.59 -5.54
C VAL A 273 1.25 2.78 -4.04
N HIS A 274 1.50 1.75 -3.24
CA HIS A 274 1.38 1.80 -1.78
C HIS A 274 2.22 2.95 -1.20
N ARG A 275 3.48 3.03 -1.59
CA ARG A 275 4.41 4.07 -1.13
C ARG A 275 3.98 5.49 -1.51
N ILE A 276 3.48 5.69 -2.74
CA ILE A 276 2.97 6.99 -3.17
C ILE A 276 1.75 7.37 -2.34
N ILE A 277 0.81 6.46 -2.15
CA ILE A 277 -0.42 6.73 -1.41
C ILE A 277 -0.15 6.98 0.07
N ASP A 278 0.75 6.21 0.70
CA ASP A 278 1.20 6.44 2.09
C ASP A 278 1.84 7.83 2.25
N ALA A 279 2.70 8.22 1.31
CA ALA A 279 3.32 9.53 1.33
C ALA A 279 2.26 10.66 1.26
N HIS A 280 1.12 10.44 0.60
CA HIS A 280 -0.03 11.36 0.57
C HIS A 280 -0.95 11.27 1.79
N ASN A 281 -0.56 10.56 2.87
CA ASN A 281 -1.43 10.26 4.01
C ASN A 281 -2.76 9.61 3.59
N GLY A 282 -2.73 8.84 2.51
CA GLY A 282 -3.84 8.09 1.95
C GLY A 282 -3.82 6.62 2.40
N GLN A 283 -4.74 5.85 1.85
CA GLN A 283 -4.82 4.41 2.04
C GLN A 283 -5.19 3.74 0.72
N VAL A 284 -4.57 2.61 0.41
CA VAL A 284 -4.96 1.77 -0.72
C VAL A 284 -5.48 0.43 -0.21
N THR A 285 -6.62 0.01 -0.75
CA THR A 285 -7.23 -1.29 -0.44
C THR A 285 -7.62 -1.99 -1.72
N VAL A 286 -7.56 -3.31 -1.69
CA VAL A 286 -7.96 -4.16 -2.81
C VAL A 286 -8.94 -5.22 -2.31
N SER A 287 -10.02 -5.39 -3.04
CA SER A 287 -11.06 -6.37 -2.73
C SER A 287 -11.60 -7.01 -4.00
N ASN A 288 -12.11 -8.22 -3.88
CA ASN A 288 -12.87 -8.83 -4.97
C ASN A 288 -14.27 -8.22 -5.04
N VAL A 289 -14.80 -8.14 -6.25
CA VAL A 289 -16.20 -7.80 -6.49
C VAL A 289 -17.10 -8.86 -5.86
N THR A 290 -18.25 -8.45 -5.34
CA THR A 290 -19.21 -9.42 -4.79
C THR A 290 -19.70 -10.34 -5.90
N PRO A 291 -19.94 -11.64 -5.65
CA PRO A 291 -20.36 -12.60 -6.68
C PRO A 291 -21.63 -12.20 -7.43
N LYS A 292 -22.49 -11.35 -6.82
CA LYS A 292 -23.70 -10.82 -7.44
C LYS A 292 -23.43 -9.78 -8.52
N ASP A 293 -22.32 -9.06 -8.40
CA ASP A 293 -21.94 -7.96 -9.30
C ASP A 293 -20.95 -8.41 -10.39
N GLY A 294 -20.65 -9.72 -10.46
CA GLY A 294 -19.77 -10.33 -11.44
C GLY A 294 -18.34 -10.54 -10.93
N PRO A 295 -17.44 -11.02 -11.79
CA PRO A 295 -16.04 -11.23 -11.44
C PRO A 295 -15.26 -9.91 -11.42
N GLY A 296 -14.04 -9.98 -10.91
CA GLY A 296 -13.07 -8.88 -10.95
C GLY A 296 -12.59 -8.41 -9.59
N ALA A 297 -11.70 -7.43 -9.62
CA ALA A 297 -11.19 -6.77 -8.45
C ALA A 297 -11.54 -5.28 -8.44
N ILE A 298 -11.52 -4.72 -7.26
CA ILE A 298 -11.69 -3.28 -7.01
C ILE A 298 -10.47 -2.81 -6.24
N VAL A 299 -9.75 -1.85 -6.80
CA VAL A 299 -8.74 -1.08 -6.10
C VAL A 299 -9.37 0.23 -5.66
N GLU A 300 -9.40 0.48 -4.36
CA GLU A 300 -9.87 1.74 -3.77
C GLU A 300 -8.69 2.49 -3.15
N ILE A 301 -8.50 3.73 -3.58
CA ILE A 301 -7.47 4.65 -3.07
C ILE A 301 -8.19 5.78 -2.35
N LEU A 302 -7.91 5.93 -1.06
CA LEU A 302 -8.43 7.00 -0.22
C LEU A 302 -7.38 8.11 -0.11
N LEU A 303 -7.76 9.34 -0.43
CA LEU A 303 -6.88 10.52 -0.35
C LEU A 303 -7.55 11.62 0.47
N PRO A 304 -6.77 12.47 1.17
CA PRO A 304 -7.30 13.63 1.87
C PRO A 304 -8.00 14.60 0.91
N THR A 305 -9.09 15.20 1.37
CA THR A 305 -9.73 16.33 0.65
C THR A 305 -8.83 17.55 0.67
N ALA A 306 -8.85 18.32 -0.42
CA ALA A 306 -8.14 19.60 -0.51
C ALA A 306 -8.95 20.75 0.12
#